data_6e87d81d5853ea2516c904eab45e8ad2
#
_entry.id   6e87d81d5853ea2516c904eab45e8ad2
#
_cell.length_a   1.000
_cell.length_b   1.000
_cell.length_c   1.000
_cell.angle_alpha   90.00
_cell.angle_beta   90.00
_cell.angle_gamma   90.00
#
_symmetry.space_group_name_H-M   'P 1'
#
loop_
_entity.id
_entity.type
_entity.pdbx_description
1 polymer ?
#
loop_
_entity_poly.entity_id
_entity_poly.type
_entity_poly.pdbx_seq_one_letter_code
_entity_poly.pdbx_strand_id
1 'polypeptide(L)'
;MAEKIVMKNGQLQVSDRPIIPFIEGDGVGHDIWKNAQAIFDKAVEVAYEGKRHIEWQELLAGKKAYDKTGEWLPKETLEAIRESLVAIKGPLETPVGGGIRSLNVALRQELDLYACVRPVRYFDGVASPLKEPEKTNITIFRENTEDIYAGIEWEAGTADVKRVIEFLQTEMNVNKIRFPESSSIGIKPISIEGSKRLIRSAIDYALKNNLKKVTLVHKGNIQKFTEGGFRKWGYEVAQED
;
A
#
# COMPACT_ATOMS: atom_id res chain seq x y z
N MET A 1 -22.88 11.27 20.32
CA MET A 1 -23.03 10.04 19.51
C MET A 1 -21.72 9.76 18.81
N ALA A 2 -21.44 8.50 18.49
CA ALA A 2 -20.29 8.17 17.65
C ALA A 2 -20.58 8.52 16.19
N GLU A 3 -19.58 9.01 15.46
CA GLU A 3 -19.75 9.52 14.10
C GLU A 3 -18.63 9.06 13.19
N LYS A 4 -18.94 8.82 11.91
CA LYS A 4 -17.92 8.53 10.89
C LYS A 4 -17.06 9.78 10.65
N ILE A 5 -15.78 9.55 10.36
CA ILE A 5 -14.90 10.60 9.85
C ILE A 5 -15.35 10.95 8.43
N VAL A 6 -15.47 12.24 8.13
CA VAL A 6 -15.92 12.72 6.83
C VAL A 6 -14.94 13.73 6.24
N MET A 7 -14.91 13.83 4.91
CA MET A 7 -14.14 14.85 4.19
C MET A 7 -15.02 16.08 3.93
N LYS A 8 -14.60 17.25 4.40
CA LYS A 8 -15.28 18.51 4.14
C LYS A 8 -14.26 19.56 3.68
N ASN A 9 -14.47 20.11 2.52
CA ASN A 9 -13.57 21.13 1.92
C ASN A 9 -12.08 20.69 1.88
N GLY A 10 -11.83 19.41 1.54
CA GLY A 10 -10.47 18.87 1.48
C GLY A 10 -9.81 18.58 2.83
N GLN A 11 -10.54 18.70 3.95
CA GLN A 11 -10.06 18.42 5.29
C GLN A 11 -10.89 17.34 5.98
N LEU A 12 -10.24 16.44 6.71
CA LEU A 12 -10.91 15.47 7.54
C LEU A 12 -11.58 16.15 8.73
N GLN A 13 -12.86 15.88 8.90
CA GLN A 13 -13.62 16.27 10.10
C GLN A 13 -13.71 15.07 11.02
N VAL A 14 -13.14 15.20 12.20
CA VAL A 14 -13.07 14.14 13.21
C VAL A 14 -13.81 14.62 14.45
N SER A 15 -14.88 13.91 14.80
CA SER A 15 -15.68 14.20 16.00
C SER A 15 -14.93 13.82 17.29
N ASP A 16 -15.50 14.12 18.44
CA ASP A 16 -14.94 13.69 19.73
C ASP A 16 -15.11 12.18 19.98
N ARG A 17 -15.96 11.52 19.19
CA ARG A 17 -16.17 10.07 19.23
C ARG A 17 -16.18 9.49 17.81
N PRO A 18 -15.01 9.48 17.13
CA PRO A 18 -14.92 8.95 15.76
C PRO A 18 -15.07 7.43 15.76
N ILE A 19 -15.81 6.92 14.77
CA ILE A 19 -15.84 5.50 14.47
C ILE A 19 -14.61 5.19 13.60
N ILE A 20 -13.73 4.30 14.08
CA ILE A 20 -12.57 3.82 13.35
C ILE A 20 -12.71 2.32 13.13
N PRO A 21 -12.92 1.88 11.87
CA PRO A 21 -12.92 0.47 11.54
C PRO A 21 -11.54 -0.16 11.72
N PHE A 22 -11.53 -1.43 12.13
CA PHE A 22 -10.30 -2.21 12.18
C PHE A 22 -10.50 -3.63 11.67
N ILE A 23 -9.45 -4.18 11.11
CA ILE A 23 -9.29 -5.61 10.80
C ILE A 23 -8.23 -6.14 11.76
N GLU A 24 -8.63 -7.07 12.63
CA GLU A 24 -7.73 -7.69 13.60
C GLU A 24 -6.56 -8.40 12.93
N GLY A 25 -6.86 -9.13 11.84
CA GLY A 25 -5.89 -9.87 11.06
C GLY A 25 -5.73 -11.33 11.48
N ASP A 26 -4.76 -11.97 10.83
CA ASP A 26 -4.47 -13.40 11.00
C ASP A 26 -3.23 -13.62 11.88
N GLY A 27 -2.98 -14.86 12.27
CA GLY A 27 -1.80 -15.25 13.04
C GLY A 27 -1.64 -14.46 14.33
N VAL A 28 -0.56 -13.68 14.44
CA VAL A 28 -0.29 -12.82 15.62
C VAL A 28 -1.16 -11.55 15.67
N GLY A 29 -2.08 -11.39 14.74
CA GLY A 29 -2.93 -10.19 14.63
C GLY A 29 -3.75 -9.94 15.87
N HIS A 30 -4.33 -10.99 16.47
CA HIS A 30 -5.10 -10.90 17.69
C HIS A 30 -4.28 -10.34 18.87
N ASP A 31 -3.09 -10.87 19.09
CA ASP A 31 -2.21 -10.42 20.18
C ASP A 31 -1.75 -8.98 19.97
N ILE A 32 -1.42 -8.62 18.72
CA ILE A 32 -1.03 -7.25 18.37
C ILE A 32 -2.21 -6.30 18.59
N TRP A 33 -3.40 -6.65 18.09
CA TRP A 33 -4.55 -5.76 18.16
C TRP A 33 -5.00 -5.50 19.57
N LYS A 34 -5.11 -6.52 20.40
CA LYS A 34 -5.49 -6.39 21.82
C LYS A 34 -4.62 -5.36 22.55
N ASN A 35 -3.30 -5.42 22.35
CA ASN A 35 -2.38 -4.49 22.99
C ASN A 35 -2.41 -3.10 22.31
N ALA A 36 -2.48 -3.04 20.98
CA ALA A 36 -2.55 -1.79 20.22
C ALA A 36 -3.80 -0.98 20.59
N GLN A 37 -4.96 -1.62 20.68
CA GLN A 37 -6.21 -0.96 21.06
C GLN A 37 -6.09 -0.31 22.44
N ALA A 38 -5.59 -1.05 23.44
CA ALA A 38 -5.39 -0.52 24.79
C ALA A 38 -4.44 0.70 24.82
N ILE A 39 -3.38 0.67 24.00
CA ILE A 39 -2.43 1.78 23.87
C ILE A 39 -3.10 2.98 23.21
N PHE A 40 -3.86 2.79 22.14
CA PHE A 40 -4.56 3.87 21.46
C PHE A 40 -5.61 4.53 22.36
N ASP A 41 -6.41 3.72 23.05
CA ASP A 41 -7.43 4.23 23.97
C ASP A 41 -6.79 5.05 25.08
N LYS A 42 -5.68 4.55 25.68
CA LYS A 42 -4.97 5.28 26.72
C LYS A 42 -4.29 6.54 26.20
N ALA A 43 -3.72 6.50 25.02
CA ALA A 43 -3.10 7.67 24.39
C ALA A 43 -4.13 8.78 24.10
N VAL A 44 -5.30 8.42 23.60
CA VAL A 44 -6.40 9.38 23.36
C VAL A 44 -6.94 9.93 24.68
N GLU A 45 -7.15 9.09 25.69
CA GLU A 45 -7.57 9.51 27.03
C GLU A 45 -6.62 10.58 27.60
N VAL A 46 -5.32 10.31 27.55
CA VAL A 46 -4.29 11.23 28.09
C VAL A 46 -4.19 12.51 27.26
N ALA A 47 -4.13 12.38 25.92
CA ALA A 47 -3.95 13.51 25.04
C ALA A 47 -5.13 14.50 25.07
N TYR A 48 -6.33 14.01 25.32
CA TYR A 48 -7.56 14.81 25.33
C TYR A 48 -8.24 14.88 26.70
N GLU A 49 -7.54 14.53 27.76
CA GLU A 49 -8.04 14.62 29.17
C GLU A 49 -9.39 13.90 29.36
N GLY A 50 -9.57 12.74 28.69
CA GLY A 50 -10.80 11.97 28.73
C GLY A 50 -11.99 12.58 27.96
N LYS A 51 -11.80 13.67 27.23
CA LYS A 51 -12.90 14.32 26.46
C LYS A 51 -13.21 13.62 25.16
N ARG A 52 -12.28 12.80 24.64
CA ARG A 52 -12.44 12.06 23.37
C ARG A 52 -12.26 10.59 23.57
N HIS A 53 -12.97 9.79 22.75
CA HIS A 53 -12.89 8.35 22.74
C HIS A 53 -13.01 7.82 21.30
N ILE A 54 -12.29 6.76 20.97
CA ILE A 54 -12.45 6.07 19.69
C ILE A 54 -13.54 4.99 19.86
N GLU A 55 -14.48 4.95 18.92
CA GLU A 55 -15.44 3.85 18.78
C GLU A 55 -14.89 2.87 17.74
N TRP A 56 -14.48 1.70 18.21
CA TRP A 56 -13.90 0.68 17.37
C TRP A 56 -14.98 -0.16 16.67
N GLN A 57 -14.85 -0.33 15.36
CA GLN A 57 -15.73 -1.17 14.54
C GLN A 57 -14.93 -2.29 13.90
N GLU A 58 -15.14 -3.54 14.34
CA GLU A 58 -14.47 -4.69 13.72
C GLU A 58 -15.02 -4.95 12.31
N LEU A 59 -14.12 -5.10 11.33
CA LEU A 59 -14.39 -5.57 9.99
C LEU A 59 -13.71 -6.91 9.74
N LEU A 60 -14.37 -7.78 8.97
CA LEU A 60 -13.88 -9.12 8.71
C LEU A 60 -13.00 -9.16 7.46
N ALA A 61 -11.79 -9.73 7.58
CA ALA A 61 -10.92 -10.12 6.47
C ALA A 61 -10.03 -11.28 6.91
N GLY A 62 -9.42 -11.99 5.96
CA GLY A 62 -8.53 -13.11 6.23
C GLY A 62 -9.26 -14.37 6.66
N LYS A 63 -8.57 -15.20 7.43
CA LYS A 63 -9.07 -16.49 7.92
C LYS A 63 -10.38 -16.34 8.72
N LYS A 64 -10.45 -15.33 9.57
CA LYS A 64 -11.65 -15.05 10.38
C LYS A 64 -12.88 -14.74 9.54
N ALA A 65 -12.69 -14.03 8.42
CA ALA A 65 -13.75 -13.78 7.46
C ALA A 65 -14.17 -15.07 6.76
N TYR A 66 -13.22 -15.83 6.24
CA TYR A 66 -13.48 -17.08 5.54
C TYR A 66 -14.24 -18.08 6.40
N ASP A 67 -13.85 -18.25 7.66
CA ASP A 67 -14.52 -19.17 8.58
C ASP A 67 -15.98 -18.77 8.88
N LYS A 68 -16.30 -17.48 8.81
CA LYS A 68 -17.66 -16.98 9.08
C LYS A 68 -18.54 -16.85 7.84
N THR A 69 -17.96 -16.49 6.70
CA THR A 69 -18.72 -16.08 5.50
C THR A 69 -18.41 -16.92 4.26
N GLY A 70 -17.32 -17.69 4.26
CA GLY A 70 -16.79 -18.35 3.07
C GLY A 70 -15.96 -17.46 2.15
N GLU A 71 -15.81 -16.16 2.48
CA GLU A 71 -15.05 -15.20 1.69
C GLU A 71 -13.84 -14.67 2.47
N TRP A 72 -12.69 -14.61 1.82
CA TRP A 72 -11.46 -14.07 2.44
C TRP A 72 -11.47 -12.55 2.60
N LEU A 73 -12.18 -11.86 1.74
CA LEU A 73 -12.33 -10.41 1.78
C LEU A 73 -13.76 -10.04 1.35
N PRO A 74 -14.71 -9.99 2.29
CA PRO A 74 -16.09 -9.62 2.00
C PRO A 74 -16.20 -8.22 1.39
N LYS A 75 -17.14 -8.05 0.47
CA LYS A 75 -17.39 -6.78 -0.20
C LYS A 75 -17.78 -5.68 0.78
N GLU A 76 -18.56 -6.03 1.79
CA GLU A 76 -19.01 -5.13 2.87
C GLU A 76 -17.83 -4.53 3.63
N THR A 77 -16.74 -5.29 3.79
CA THR A 77 -15.50 -4.80 4.40
C THR A 77 -14.87 -3.68 3.57
N LEU A 78 -14.78 -3.86 2.24
CA LEU A 78 -14.26 -2.84 1.34
C LEU A 78 -15.14 -1.57 1.34
N GLU A 79 -16.45 -1.76 1.31
CA GLU A 79 -17.42 -0.66 1.35
C GLU A 79 -17.33 0.13 2.66
N ALA A 80 -17.27 -0.57 3.80
CA ALA A 80 -17.14 0.04 5.11
C ALA A 80 -15.83 0.86 5.26
N ILE A 81 -14.70 0.34 4.76
CA ILE A 81 -13.42 1.08 4.76
C ILE A 81 -13.53 2.33 3.89
N ARG A 82 -14.09 2.20 2.68
CA ARG A 82 -14.26 3.31 1.73
C ARG A 82 -15.11 4.44 2.31
N GLU A 83 -16.20 4.09 2.97
CA GLU A 83 -17.10 5.05 3.64
C GLU A 83 -16.49 5.72 4.86
N SER A 84 -15.62 5.01 5.58
CA SER A 84 -15.00 5.52 6.82
C SER A 84 -13.76 6.37 6.58
N LEU A 85 -13.19 6.36 5.37
CA LEU A 85 -11.98 7.08 4.94
C LEU A 85 -10.69 6.66 5.67
N VAL A 86 -10.80 6.10 6.87
CA VAL A 86 -9.68 5.67 7.73
C VAL A 86 -10.00 4.28 8.26
N ALA A 87 -9.03 3.38 8.25
CA ALA A 87 -9.14 2.08 8.89
C ALA A 87 -7.77 1.60 9.39
N ILE A 88 -7.75 0.76 10.41
CA ILE A 88 -6.55 0.09 10.90
C ILE A 88 -6.62 -1.38 10.49
N LYS A 89 -5.50 -1.92 10.01
CA LYS A 89 -5.42 -3.31 9.57
C LYS A 89 -4.26 -4.04 10.24
N GLY A 90 -4.57 -5.16 10.87
CA GLY A 90 -3.59 -6.14 11.32
C GLY A 90 -2.99 -6.96 10.15
N PRO A 91 -2.07 -7.90 10.43
CA PRO A 91 -1.49 -8.77 9.41
C PRO A 91 -2.56 -9.64 8.76
N LEU A 92 -2.45 -9.88 7.45
CA LEU A 92 -3.31 -10.82 6.72
C LEU A 92 -2.43 -11.85 6.03
N GLU A 93 -2.73 -13.10 6.24
CA GLU A 93 -2.09 -14.22 5.54
C GLU A 93 -2.60 -14.32 4.11
N THR A 94 -1.70 -14.72 3.21
CA THR A 94 -2.08 -15.11 1.86
C THR A 94 -2.14 -16.63 1.84
N PRO A 95 -3.30 -17.24 1.54
CA PRO A 95 -3.41 -18.68 1.46
C PRO A 95 -2.39 -19.26 0.47
N VAL A 96 -1.68 -20.29 0.88
CA VAL A 96 -0.73 -21.00 0.02
C VAL A 96 -1.48 -22.01 -0.85
N GLY A 97 -1.41 -21.85 -2.17
CA GLY A 97 -2.11 -22.71 -3.15
C GLY A 97 -3.48 -22.15 -3.56
N GLY A 98 -3.96 -22.55 -4.73
CA GLY A 98 -5.30 -22.19 -5.20
C GLY A 98 -5.46 -20.85 -5.93
N GLY A 99 -4.36 -20.17 -6.32
CA GLY A 99 -4.44 -18.97 -7.17
C GLY A 99 -5.03 -17.71 -6.50
N ILE A 100 -5.19 -17.73 -5.18
CA ILE A 100 -5.69 -16.56 -4.43
C ILE A 100 -4.60 -15.51 -4.38
N ARG A 101 -4.89 -14.32 -4.92
CA ARG A 101 -4.00 -13.17 -4.82
C ARG A 101 -3.90 -12.69 -3.37
N SER A 102 -2.78 -12.07 -3.02
CA SER A 102 -2.57 -11.49 -1.70
C SER A 102 -3.71 -10.53 -1.33
N LEU A 103 -4.36 -10.78 -0.19
CA LEU A 103 -5.42 -9.92 0.34
C LEU A 103 -4.93 -8.49 0.56
N ASN A 104 -3.66 -8.33 0.93
CA ASN A 104 -3.04 -7.02 1.08
C ASN A 104 -2.94 -6.27 -0.25
N VAL A 105 -2.65 -6.97 -1.34
CA VAL A 105 -2.62 -6.39 -2.69
C VAL A 105 -4.04 -6.04 -3.14
N ALA A 106 -5.01 -6.93 -2.92
CA ALA A 106 -6.41 -6.68 -3.23
C ALA A 106 -6.93 -5.40 -2.55
N LEU A 107 -6.71 -5.25 -1.24
CA LEU A 107 -7.09 -4.04 -0.49
C LEU A 107 -6.46 -2.77 -1.08
N ARG A 108 -5.19 -2.82 -1.46
CA ARG A 108 -4.49 -1.66 -2.04
C ARG A 108 -5.05 -1.25 -3.39
N GLN A 109 -5.37 -2.23 -4.24
CA GLN A 109 -5.93 -1.99 -5.57
C GLN A 109 -7.38 -1.55 -5.52
N GLU A 110 -8.24 -2.27 -4.79
CA GLU A 110 -9.67 -1.98 -4.69
C GLU A 110 -9.98 -0.64 -4.01
N LEU A 111 -9.13 -0.20 -3.10
CA LEU A 111 -9.27 1.07 -2.40
C LEU A 111 -8.39 2.19 -2.99
N ASP A 112 -7.69 1.93 -4.08
CA ASP A 112 -6.72 2.85 -4.72
C ASP A 112 -5.72 3.47 -3.73
N LEU A 113 -5.15 2.63 -2.86
CA LEU A 113 -4.14 3.06 -1.89
C LEU A 113 -2.78 3.19 -2.59
N TYR A 114 -2.64 4.18 -3.46
CA TYR A 114 -1.52 4.33 -4.39
C TYR A 114 -0.18 4.61 -3.73
N ALA A 115 -0.16 5.21 -2.55
CA ALA A 115 1.07 5.53 -1.83
C ALA A 115 1.20 4.72 -0.53
N CYS A 116 2.23 3.89 -0.42
CA CYS A 116 2.61 3.27 0.84
C CYS A 116 3.61 4.17 1.55
N VAL A 117 3.18 4.85 2.61
CA VAL A 117 4.00 5.81 3.37
C VAL A 117 4.60 5.12 4.59
N ARG A 118 5.93 5.01 4.64
CA ARG A 118 6.65 4.32 5.71
C ARG A 118 7.69 5.22 6.37
N PRO A 119 7.35 5.88 7.50
CA PRO A 119 8.34 6.58 8.31
C PRO A 119 9.29 5.58 8.96
N VAL A 120 10.58 5.80 8.82
CA VAL A 120 11.65 5.00 9.42
C VAL A 120 12.54 5.94 10.22
N ARG A 121 12.56 5.76 11.53
CA ARG A 121 13.43 6.50 12.44
C ARG A 121 13.96 5.57 13.52
N TYR A 122 15.08 5.96 14.11
CA TYR A 122 15.62 5.28 15.28
C TYR A 122 14.82 5.66 16.53
N PHE A 123 14.71 4.72 17.44
CA PHE A 123 14.16 4.94 18.79
C PHE A 123 15.23 4.57 19.81
N ASP A 124 15.48 5.45 20.77
CA ASP A 124 16.50 5.23 21.80
C ASP A 124 16.22 3.95 22.59
N GLY A 125 17.29 3.21 22.87
CA GLY A 125 17.23 1.93 23.58
C GLY A 125 16.97 0.71 22.70
N VAL A 126 16.69 0.88 21.41
CA VAL A 126 16.53 -0.23 20.46
C VAL A 126 17.89 -0.62 19.86
N ALA A 127 18.21 -1.91 19.86
CA ALA A 127 19.42 -2.40 19.21
C ALA A 127 19.40 -2.11 17.70
N SER A 128 20.51 -1.62 17.15
CA SER A 128 20.63 -1.30 15.74
C SER A 128 21.97 -1.81 15.18
N PRO A 129 22.00 -2.33 13.94
CA PRO A 129 23.25 -2.68 13.26
C PRO A 129 23.99 -1.46 12.70
N LEU A 130 23.39 -0.26 12.73
CA LEU A 130 23.98 0.97 12.23
C LEU A 130 24.97 1.54 13.25
N LYS A 131 26.04 2.20 12.77
CA LYS A 131 27.02 2.89 13.62
C LYS A 131 26.46 4.15 14.29
N GLU A 132 25.57 4.85 13.57
CA GLU A 132 24.98 6.13 13.99
C GLU A 132 23.46 6.08 13.71
N PRO A 133 22.73 5.22 14.44
CA PRO A 133 21.33 4.96 14.16
C PRO A 133 20.44 6.20 14.36
N GLU A 134 20.83 7.12 15.23
CA GLU A 134 20.14 8.38 15.50
C GLU A 134 20.07 9.31 14.28
N LYS A 135 20.93 9.12 13.28
CA LYS A 135 20.89 9.81 11.99
C LYS A 135 19.80 9.28 11.04
N THR A 136 19.19 8.14 11.37
CA THR A 136 18.13 7.55 10.55
C THR A 136 16.81 8.23 10.82
N ASN A 137 16.38 9.06 9.88
CA ASN A 137 15.05 9.68 9.87
C ASN A 137 14.64 9.90 8.40
N ILE A 138 14.01 8.89 7.82
CA ILE A 138 13.55 8.90 6.43
C ILE A 138 12.09 8.47 6.35
N THR A 139 11.36 9.02 5.38
CA THR A 139 10.02 8.52 5.04
C THR A 139 10.03 8.00 3.61
N ILE A 140 9.66 6.73 3.44
CA ILE A 140 9.64 6.06 2.15
C ILE A 140 8.23 6.14 1.58
N PHE A 141 8.10 6.70 0.38
CA PHE A 141 6.90 6.65 -0.44
C PHE A 141 7.09 5.57 -1.50
N ARG A 142 6.24 4.54 -1.46
CA ARG A 142 6.34 3.38 -2.34
C ARG A 142 5.09 3.23 -3.19
N GLU A 143 5.28 2.98 -4.49
CA GLU A 143 4.19 2.59 -5.39
C GLU A 143 3.52 1.29 -4.93
N ASN A 144 2.21 1.24 -5.06
CA ASN A 144 1.38 0.12 -4.59
C ASN A 144 0.42 -0.43 -5.63
N THR A 145 0.11 0.30 -6.71
CA THR A 145 -1.00 -0.02 -7.63
C THR A 145 -0.54 -0.39 -9.02
N GLU A 146 0.62 0.08 -9.42
CA GLU A 146 1.27 -0.21 -10.69
C GLU A 146 2.54 -1.06 -10.50
N ASP A 147 3.43 -1.03 -11.47
CA ASP A 147 4.66 -1.80 -11.49
C ASP A 147 4.37 -3.30 -11.48
N ILE A 148 5.24 -4.09 -10.87
CA ILE A 148 5.05 -5.53 -10.68
C ILE A 148 3.81 -5.86 -9.83
N TYR A 149 3.30 -4.91 -9.06
CA TYR A 149 2.10 -5.07 -8.22
C TYR A 149 0.80 -5.04 -9.01
N ALA A 150 0.82 -4.66 -10.30
CA ALA A 150 -0.31 -4.82 -11.19
C ALA A 150 -0.73 -6.30 -11.35
N GLY A 151 0.22 -7.23 -11.13
CA GLY A 151 -0.04 -8.67 -11.13
C GLY A 151 -0.48 -9.19 -12.50
N ILE A 152 0.02 -8.60 -13.59
CA ILE A 152 -0.26 -9.01 -14.96
C ILE A 152 0.81 -10.04 -15.34
N GLU A 153 0.46 -11.32 -15.29
CA GLU A 153 1.42 -12.39 -15.56
C GLU A 153 0.75 -13.67 -16.10
N TRP A 154 1.52 -14.47 -16.81
CA TRP A 154 1.11 -15.75 -17.37
C TRP A 154 2.15 -16.82 -17.06
N GLU A 155 1.65 -17.94 -16.59
CA GLU A 155 2.46 -19.08 -16.18
C GLU A 155 3.06 -19.83 -17.37
N ALA A 156 4.32 -20.27 -17.21
CA ALA A 156 5.02 -21.08 -18.20
C ALA A 156 4.25 -22.35 -18.58
N GLY A 157 4.29 -22.72 -19.85
CA GLY A 157 3.65 -23.91 -20.39
C GLY A 157 2.15 -23.76 -20.67
N THR A 158 1.50 -22.66 -20.25
CA THR A 158 0.08 -22.42 -20.55
C THR A 158 -0.13 -21.97 -22.01
N ALA A 159 -1.35 -22.15 -22.53
CA ALA A 159 -1.71 -21.68 -23.86
C ALA A 159 -1.64 -20.15 -23.98
N ASP A 160 -1.98 -19.44 -22.88
CA ASP A 160 -2.01 -18.00 -22.87
C ASP A 160 -0.60 -17.41 -22.90
N VAL A 161 0.37 -17.96 -22.16
CA VAL A 161 1.77 -17.46 -22.23
C VAL A 161 2.35 -17.68 -23.63
N LYS A 162 2.03 -18.79 -24.29
CA LYS A 162 2.47 -19.04 -25.67
C LYS A 162 1.95 -18.00 -26.63
N ARG A 163 0.67 -17.63 -26.53
CA ARG A 163 0.07 -16.54 -27.34
C ARG A 163 0.74 -15.19 -27.08
N VAL A 164 1.03 -14.88 -25.81
CA VAL A 164 1.73 -13.62 -25.45
C VAL A 164 3.15 -13.62 -26.03
N ILE A 165 3.90 -14.72 -25.90
CA ILE A 165 5.26 -14.82 -26.44
C ILE A 165 5.25 -14.72 -27.96
N GLU A 166 4.33 -15.43 -28.65
CA GLU A 166 4.15 -15.36 -30.09
C GLU A 166 3.87 -13.92 -30.54
N PHE A 167 2.92 -13.24 -29.93
CA PHE A 167 2.62 -11.82 -30.21
C PHE A 167 3.86 -10.92 -30.03
N LEU A 168 4.59 -11.09 -28.93
CA LEU A 168 5.80 -10.30 -28.69
C LEU A 168 6.87 -10.56 -29.75
N GLN A 169 7.01 -11.80 -30.22
CA GLN A 169 8.02 -12.15 -31.24
C GLN A 169 7.61 -11.73 -32.64
N THR A 170 6.36 -11.98 -33.04
CA THR A 170 5.89 -11.75 -34.42
C THR A 170 5.48 -10.31 -34.68
N GLU A 171 4.69 -9.72 -33.79
CA GLU A 171 4.15 -8.36 -33.97
C GLU A 171 5.06 -7.28 -33.40
N MET A 172 5.72 -7.56 -32.25
CA MET A 172 6.56 -6.57 -31.57
C MET A 172 8.06 -6.76 -31.84
N ASN A 173 8.45 -7.75 -32.65
CA ASN A 173 9.84 -8.08 -32.99
C ASN A 173 10.76 -8.28 -31.78
N VAL A 174 10.23 -8.84 -30.68
CA VAL A 174 10.99 -9.14 -29.46
C VAL A 174 11.74 -10.46 -29.66
N ASN A 175 13.08 -10.40 -29.74
CA ASN A 175 13.94 -11.57 -29.89
C ASN A 175 14.78 -11.90 -28.64
N LYS A 176 14.43 -11.30 -27.50
CA LYS A 176 15.21 -11.38 -26.26
C LYS A 176 14.68 -12.43 -25.27
N ILE A 177 13.57 -13.08 -25.57
CA ILE A 177 13.06 -14.16 -24.74
C ILE A 177 13.90 -15.41 -25.05
N ARG A 178 14.81 -15.73 -24.13
CA ARG A 178 15.85 -16.73 -24.37
C ARG A 178 15.32 -18.15 -24.43
N PHE A 179 14.29 -18.45 -23.64
CA PHE A 179 13.68 -19.79 -23.53
C PHE A 179 12.15 -19.69 -23.68
N PRO A 180 11.63 -19.44 -24.89
CA PRO A 180 10.21 -19.15 -25.10
C PRO A 180 9.28 -20.29 -24.64
N GLU A 181 9.71 -21.56 -24.80
CA GLU A 181 8.89 -22.74 -24.45
C GLU A 181 8.70 -22.93 -22.92
N SER A 182 9.57 -22.33 -22.10
CA SER A 182 9.58 -22.53 -20.65
C SER A 182 9.57 -21.24 -19.85
N SER A 183 9.34 -20.11 -20.51
CA SER A 183 9.27 -18.81 -19.83
C SER A 183 7.86 -18.48 -19.36
N SER A 184 7.74 -17.97 -18.14
CA SER A 184 6.62 -17.16 -17.71
C SER A 184 6.83 -15.72 -18.15
N ILE A 185 5.74 -14.97 -18.41
CA ILE A 185 5.81 -13.56 -18.80
C ILE A 185 5.03 -12.71 -17.79
N GLY A 186 5.63 -11.61 -17.34
CA GLY A 186 4.97 -10.59 -16.55
C GLY A 186 5.08 -9.21 -17.21
N ILE A 187 4.04 -8.41 -17.11
CA ILE A 187 4.00 -7.03 -17.62
C ILE A 187 4.12 -6.07 -16.45
N LYS A 188 4.99 -5.08 -16.61
CA LYS A 188 5.23 -4.01 -15.66
C LYS A 188 4.75 -2.68 -16.23
N PRO A 189 3.49 -2.27 -16.00
CA PRO A 189 2.99 -0.97 -16.42
C PRO A 189 3.46 0.12 -15.46
N ILE A 190 3.86 1.28 -15.99
CA ILE A 190 4.11 2.50 -15.21
C ILE A 190 3.53 3.66 -16.02
N SER A 191 2.54 4.36 -15.44
CA SER A 191 1.85 5.48 -16.09
C SER A 191 2.42 6.84 -15.66
N ILE A 192 2.10 7.85 -16.45
CA ILE A 192 2.41 9.26 -16.13
C ILE A 192 1.64 9.68 -14.87
N GLU A 193 0.35 9.38 -14.85
CA GLU A 193 -0.57 9.74 -13.77
C GLU A 193 -0.19 9.07 -12.45
N GLY A 194 0.05 7.76 -12.46
CA GLY A 194 0.48 7.00 -11.29
C GLY A 194 1.79 7.51 -10.72
N SER A 195 2.77 7.76 -11.60
CA SER A 195 4.07 8.30 -11.21
C SER A 195 3.97 9.71 -10.62
N LYS A 196 3.25 10.61 -11.31
CA LYS A 196 3.11 12.01 -10.87
C LYS A 196 2.35 12.11 -9.54
N ARG A 197 1.26 11.35 -9.34
CA ARG A 197 0.49 11.40 -8.07
C ARG A 197 1.31 10.92 -6.86
N LEU A 198 2.11 9.87 -7.03
CA LEU A 198 2.98 9.37 -5.96
C LEU A 198 4.04 10.41 -5.59
N ILE A 199 4.71 10.99 -6.60
CA ILE A 199 5.79 11.94 -6.40
C ILE A 199 5.26 13.25 -5.80
N ARG A 200 4.12 13.75 -6.27
CA ARG A 200 3.44 14.93 -5.70
C ARG A 200 3.12 14.69 -4.21
N SER A 201 2.56 13.54 -3.88
CA SER A 201 2.29 13.17 -2.49
C SER A 201 3.55 13.19 -1.60
N ALA A 202 4.69 12.74 -2.13
CA ALA A 202 5.97 12.77 -1.42
C ALA A 202 6.52 14.21 -1.27
N ILE A 203 6.39 15.05 -2.29
CA ILE A 203 6.80 16.46 -2.25
C ILE A 203 5.93 17.22 -1.25
N ASP A 204 4.61 17.10 -1.32
CA ASP A 204 3.67 17.72 -0.38
C ASP A 204 3.95 17.33 1.08
N TYR A 205 4.25 16.04 1.30
CA TYR A 205 4.66 15.59 2.61
C TYR A 205 5.97 16.23 3.08
N ALA A 206 6.95 16.33 2.19
CA ALA A 206 8.22 16.96 2.51
C ALA A 206 8.06 18.44 2.87
N LEU A 207 7.26 19.18 2.09
CA LEU A 207 6.95 20.60 2.36
C LEU A 207 6.21 20.78 3.70
N LYS A 208 5.16 20.00 3.95
CA LYS A 208 4.40 20.05 5.21
C LYS A 208 5.24 19.74 6.45
N ASN A 209 6.27 18.91 6.30
CA ASN A 209 7.15 18.50 7.40
C ASN A 209 8.51 19.23 7.40
N ASN A 210 8.68 20.26 6.60
CA ASN A 210 9.93 21.04 6.47
C ASN A 210 11.15 20.15 6.14
N LEU A 211 10.96 19.09 5.35
CA LEU A 211 12.03 18.22 4.89
C LEU A 211 12.75 18.86 3.70
N LYS A 212 14.07 18.81 3.70
CA LYS A 212 14.89 19.52 2.70
C LYS A 212 15.09 18.78 1.39
N LYS A 213 14.72 17.50 1.31
CA LYS A 213 15.12 16.64 0.20
C LYS A 213 14.11 15.54 -0.08
N VAL A 214 13.74 15.39 -1.34
CA VAL A 214 13.07 14.21 -1.88
C VAL A 214 14.03 13.49 -2.83
N THR A 215 14.18 12.19 -2.70
CA THR A 215 15.06 11.38 -3.55
C THR A 215 14.22 10.40 -4.36
N LEU A 216 14.30 10.48 -5.68
CA LEU A 216 13.68 9.52 -6.59
C LEU A 216 14.57 8.29 -6.72
N VAL A 217 14.04 7.12 -6.37
CA VAL A 217 14.74 5.83 -6.47
C VAL A 217 14.16 5.04 -7.64
N HIS A 218 14.97 4.71 -8.62
CA HIS A 218 14.53 4.08 -9.86
C HIS A 218 15.67 3.30 -10.55
N LYS A 219 15.34 2.42 -11.49
CA LYS A 219 16.28 1.65 -12.33
C LYS A 219 16.30 2.13 -13.79
N GLY A 220 16.17 3.43 -14.02
CA GLY A 220 16.03 4.04 -15.34
C GLY A 220 17.24 3.91 -16.26
N ASN A 221 18.42 3.49 -15.77
CA ASN A 221 19.57 3.17 -16.62
C ASN A 221 19.37 1.89 -17.45
N ILE A 222 18.52 0.96 -17.00
CA ILE A 222 18.15 -0.27 -17.70
C ILE A 222 16.75 -0.16 -18.33
N GLN A 223 15.76 0.21 -17.53
CA GLN A 223 14.35 0.32 -17.96
C GLN A 223 14.03 1.78 -18.29
N LYS A 224 14.43 2.20 -19.49
CA LYS A 224 14.45 3.61 -19.89
C LYS A 224 13.08 4.26 -20.02
N PHE A 225 12.06 3.49 -20.39
CA PHE A 225 10.72 4.03 -20.66
C PHE A 225 9.80 3.94 -19.44
N THR A 226 9.92 2.91 -18.63
CA THR A 226 9.18 2.75 -17.37
C THR A 226 9.85 3.52 -16.24
N GLU A 227 10.95 3.01 -15.71
CA GLU A 227 11.70 3.62 -14.60
C GLU A 227 12.31 5.00 -14.98
N GLY A 228 12.80 5.13 -16.21
CA GLY A 228 13.31 6.41 -16.73
C GLY A 228 12.18 7.42 -16.94
N GLY A 229 10.98 6.94 -17.33
CA GLY A 229 9.76 7.72 -17.37
C GLY A 229 9.38 8.25 -15.98
N PHE A 230 9.32 7.37 -14.98
CA PHE A 230 9.08 7.75 -13.59
C PHE A 230 10.00 8.89 -13.13
N ARG A 231 11.31 8.76 -13.37
CA ARG A 231 12.27 9.81 -13.08
C ARG A 231 11.92 11.13 -13.79
N LYS A 232 11.69 11.07 -15.12
CA LYS A 232 11.39 12.25 -15.94
C LYS A 232 10.16 12.97 -15.40
N TRP A 233 9.05 12.25 -15.21
CA TRP A 233 7.79 12.81 -14.71
C TRP A 233 7.90 13.35 -13.29
N GLY A 234 8.79 12.78 -12.47
CA GLY A 234 9.06 13.30 -11.14
C GLY A 234 9.75 14.66 -11.15
N TYR A 235 10.69 14.89 -12.08
CA TYR A 235 11.29 16.21 -12.26
C TYR A 235 10.32 17.22 -12.88
N GLU A 236 9.40 16.78 -13.74
CA GLU A 236 8.31 17.63 -14.23
C GLU A 236 7.44 18.14 -13.07
N VAL A 237 6.98 17.25 -12.19
CA VAL A 237 6.21 17.64 -10.99
C VAL A 237 6.96 18.66 -10.14
N ALA A 238 8.26 18.44 -9.91
CA ALA A 238 9.07 19.36 -9.10
C ALA A 238 9.31 20.74 -9.76
N GLN A 239 8.96 20.89 -11.04
CA GLN A 239 9.04 22.18 -11.78
C GLN A 239 7.67 22.86 -11.91
N GLU A 240 6.58 22.10 -11.73
CA GLU A 240 5.20 22.63 -11.78
C GLU A 240 4.83 23.41 -10.51
N ASP A 241 5.47 23.13 -9.40
CA ASP A 241 5.28 23.73 -8.06
C ASP A 241 6.42 24.72 -7.73
#